data_c85baf1a97d526aea26d3dadf1a133ae
#
_entry.id   c85baf1a97d526aea26d3dadf1a133ae
#
_cell.length_a   1.000
_cell.length_b   1.000
_cell.length_c   1.000
_cell.angle_alpha   90.00
_cell.angle_beta   90.00
_cell.angle_gamma   90.00
#
_symmetry.space_group_name_H-M   'P 1'
#
loop_
_entity.id
_entity.type
_entity.pdbx_description
1 polymer ?
#
loop_
_entity_poly.entity_id
_entity_poly.type
_entity_poly.pdbx_seq_one_letter_code
_entity_poly.pdbx_strand_id
1 'polypeptide(L)'
;MIVTYETSGEKDWIDATITIDGTTFVDVGVRLKGNSSLFSVTSETAGNPEDLPWLIKLDKYVDDQNYQGYRDLVIRSNSTETAMNEAVALELLGLAGLATEEGIATSFTVNGGDTELRLAIEHPDEVWEDDNFDADEAVLYKADSEGDYTYRGDDEEAYTEVFDIKAGEVDYGPLIDFPDFVNISDDATFAADLGDWLDIDSFATYLAFQDLIANADDIDGRGNNSYLHYDYDSQQFTVVAWDHNLAFNTANVAGGPGAGPGGVGPGGIGPGAAGRDGATGERPAPPEGGPEAGAGGPGAGGLGGGGSNVLASRFLANDTFEAMVDEATVELTETLYRSGAADDIVETWVSVLTADAAGLVDAATIEAEAEAIVAEFPVAS
;
A
#
# COMPACT_ATOMS: atom_id res chain seq x y z
N MET A 1 -5.01 16.09 18.75
CA MET A 1 -4.88 15.14 17.66
C MET A 1 -4.46 13.75 18.17
N ILE A 2 -3.23 13.47 18.62
CA ILE A 2 -2.82 12.11 19.07
C ILE A 2 -3.76 11.57 20.16
N VAL A 3 -4.12 12.36 21.16
CA VAL A 3 -5.09 11.99 22.22
C VAL A 3 -6.48 11.72 21.62
N THR A 4 -6.91 12.46 20.61
CA THR A 4 -8.18 12.21 19.90
C THR A 4 -8.10 10.87 19.17
N TYR A 5 -7.02 10.63 18.44
CA TYR A 5 -6.81 9.35 17.76
C TYR A 5 -6.82 8.17 18.74
N GLU A 6 -6.08 8.25 19.84
CA GLU A 6 -6.03 7.20 20.89
C GLU A 6 -7.41 6.90 21.50
N THR A 7 -8.30 7.92 21.56
CA THR A 7 -9.60 7.79 22.24
C THR A 7 -10.74 7.39 21.30
N SER A 8 -10.72 7.87 20.06
CA SER A 8 -11.82 7.71 19.08
C SER A 8 -11.40 7.10 17.73
N GLY A 9 -10.10 6.95 17.47
CA GLY A 9 -9.59 6.55 16.15
C GLY A 9 -9.67 7.67 15.10
N GLU A 10 -10.19 8.86 15.46
CA GLU A 10 -10.34 9.98 14.52
C GLU A 10 -9.01 10.68 14.24
N LYS A 11 -8.76 10.98 12.97
CA LYS A 11 -7.57 11.67 12.48
C LYS A 11 -7.91 13.13 12.15
N ASP A 12 -8.10 13.93 13.21
CA ASP A 12 -8.44 15.34 13.06
C ASP A 12 -7.37 16.14 12.31
N TRP A 13 -7.83 17.05 11.46
CA TRP A 13 -6.97 18.07 10.87
C TRP A 13 -6.60 19.13 11.92
N ILE A 14 -5.35 19.51 11.93
CA ILE A 14 -4.85 20.66 12.67
C ILE A 14 -4.26 21.70 11.72
N ASP A 15 -4.35 22.97 12.10
CA ASP A 15 -3.68 24.07 11.42
C ASP A 15 -2.20 24.08 11.82
N ALA A 16 -1.33 24.22 10.81
CA ALA A 16 0.13 24.23 10.97
C ALA A 16 0.80 25.26 10.08
N THR A 17 2.03 25.60 10.43
CA THR A 17 2.97 26.32 9.55
C THR A 17 4.09 25.36 9.17
N ILE A 18 4.34 25.23 7.87
CA ILE A 18 5.35 24.32 7.33
C ILE A 18 6.37 25.11 6.53
N THR A 19 7.63 24.71 6.61
CA THR A 19 8.70 25.25 5.75
C THR A 19 9.29 24.12 4.92
N ILE A 20 9.25 24.27 3.60
CA ILE A 20 9.83 23.34 2.61
C ILE A 20 10.88 24.12 1.84
N ASP A 21 12.12 23.67 1.86
CA ASP A 21 13.26 24.30 1.17
C ASP A 21 13.37 25.81 1.40
N GLY A 22 13.13 26.23 2.64
CA GLY A 22 13.18 27.64 3.04
C GLY A 22 11.94 28.47 2.66
N THR A 23 10.95 27.91 1.96
CA THR A 23 9.67 28.54 1.70
C THR A 23 8.67 28.18 2.79
N THR A 24 8.05 29.19 3.39
CA THR A 24 7.11 29.00 4.49
C THR A 24 5.67 29.07 4.00
N PHE A 25 4.87 28.07 4.34
CA PHE A 25 3.45 27.96 4.11
C PHE A 25 2.73 28.08 5.46
N VAL A 26 1.72 28.90 5.53
CA VAL A 26 0.89 29.12 6.72
C VAL A 26 -0.51 28.56 6.49
N ASP A 27 -1.23 28.31 7.58
CA ASP A 27 -2.59 27.78 7.52
C ASP A 27 -2.66 26.48 6.69
N VAL A 28 -1.71 25.57 6.91
CA VAL A 28 -1.60 24.26 6.25
C VAL A 28 -2.35 23.23 7.08
N GLY A 29 -3.13 22.38 6.43
CA GLY A 29 -3.73 21.23 7.12
C GLY A 29 -2.74 20.11 7.33
N VAL A 30 -2.64 19.59 8.56
CA VAL A 30 -1.85 18.41 8.89
C VAL A 30 -2.69 17.44 9.70
N ARG A 31 -2.56 16.14 9.42
CA ARG A 31 -3.17 15.09 10.22
C ARG A 31 -2.33 13.83 10.22
N LEU A 32 -2.59 12.92 11.16
CA LEU A 32 -2.03 11.57 11.09
C LEU A 32 -2.54 10.85 9.84
N LYS A 33 -1.66 10.05 9.21
CA LYS A 33 -2.00 9.18 8.09
C LYS A 33 -1.63 7.73 8.42
N GLY A 34 -2.23 6.80 7.69
CA GLY A 34 -2.02 5.37 7.89
C GLY A 34 -3.08 4.73 8.78
N ASN A 35 -3.06 3.42 8.84
CA ASN A 35 -3.94 2.60 9.67
C ASN A 35 -3.09 1.68 10.56
N SER A 36 -2.47 0.64 10.01
CA SER A 36 -1.61 -0.29 10.75
C SER A 36 -0.40 0.42 11.38
N SER A 37 0.20 1.39 10.70
CA SER A 37 1.31 2.21 11.20
C SER A 37 0.96 3.03 12.45
N LEU A 38 -0.32 3.22 12.74
CA LEU A 38 -0.80 3.95 13.92
C LEU A 38 -1.23 3.06 15.09
N PHE A 39 -1.28 1.73 14.96
CA PHE A 39 -1.76 0.85 16.03
C PHE A 39 -0.93 0.92 17.33
N SER A 40 0.35 1.26 17.25
CA SER A 40 1.23 1.41 18.39
C SER A 40 1.29 2.86 18.93
N VAL A 41 0.62 3.80 18.25
CA VAL A 41 0.69 5.22 18.60
C VAL A 41 -0.26 5.52 19.77
N THR A 42 0.33 5.83 20.90
CA THR A 42 -0.37 6.32 22.11
C THR A 42 0.23 7.66 22.54
N SER A 43 -0.47 8.39 23.40
CA SER A 43 0.07 9.63 23.98
C SER A 43 1.37 9.41 24.78
N GLU A 44 1.65 8.19 25.22
CA GLU A 44 2.89 7.82 25.91
C GLU A 44 4.01 7.44 24.93
N THR A 45 3.67 6.81 23.78
CA THR A 45 4.63 6.35 22.77
C THR A 45 4.87 7.38 21.66
N ALA A 46 3.98 8.36 21.51
CA ALA A 46 4.13 9.47 20.55
C ALA A 46 5.03 10.60 21.11
N GLY A 47 6.13 10.21 21.76
CA GLY A 47 7.10 11.16 22.32
C GLY A 47 7.82 11.97 21.24
N ASN A 48 7.96 11.39 20.05
CA ASN A 48 8.66 11.96 18.91
C ASN A 48 7.68 12.11 17.74
N PRO A 49 7.04 13.27 17.58
CA PRO A 49 6.08 13.47 16.47
C PRO A 49 6.73 13.43 15.09
N GLU A 50 8.03 13.56 14.98
CA GLU A 50 8.85 13.38 13.78
C GLU A 50 8.84 11.93 13.25
N ASP A 51 8.59 10.93 14.12
CA ASP A 51 8.50 9.51 13.75
C ASP A 51 7.14 9.11 13.19
N LEU A 52 6.15 9.98 13.35
CA LEU A 52 4.77 9.66 12.96
C LEU A 52 4.54 9.85 11.45
N PRO A 53 3.62 9.09 10.87
CA PRO A 53 3.19 9.31 9.50
C PRO A 53 2.21 10.49 9.42
N TRP A 54 2.47 11.42 8.50
CA TRP A 54 1.69 12.62 8.33
C TRP A 54 1.08 12.73 6.93
N LEU A 55 -0.15 13.22 6.84
CA LEU A 55 -0.71 13.81 5.64
C LEU A 55 -0.68 15.32 5.81
N ILE A 56 -0.02 15.97 4.87
CA ILE A 56 0.11 17.43 4.76
C ILE A 56 -0.72 17.85 3.56
N LYS A 57 -1.68 18.76 3.78
CA LYS A 57 -2.49 19.36 2.73
C LYS A 57 -2.26 20.86 2.72
N LEU A 58 -1.47 21.32 1.74
CA LEU A 58 -1.04 22.72 1.65
C LEU A 58 -2.21 23.67 1.43
N ASP A 59 -3.19 23.27 0.63
CA ASP A 59 -4.36 24.08 0.27
C ASP A 59 -5.57 23.87 1.20
N LYS A 60 -5.42 23.17 2.33
CA LYS A 60 -6.55 22.83 3.22
C LYS A 60 -7.33 24.05 3.72
N TYR A 61 -6.64 25.14 4.01
CA TYR A 61 -7.23 26.37 4.56
C TYR A 61 -6.93 27.61 3.72
N VAL A 62 -6.04 27.49 2.72
CA VAL A 62 -5.67 28.55 1.79
C VAL A 62 -5.74 28.01 0.36
N ASP A 63 -6.75 28.42 -0.38
CA ASP A 63 -6.99 27.94 -1.74
C ASP A 63 -5.73 28.10 -2.62
N ASP A 64 -5.49 27.13 -3.49
CA ASP A 64 -4.39 27.09 -4.47
C ASP A 64 -2.97 27.10 -3.88
N GLN A 65 -2.81 26.95 -2.57
CA GLN A 65 -1.49 26.86 -1.96
C GLN A 65 -0.82 25.54 -2.34
N ASN A 66 0.36 25.62 -2.96
CA ASN A 66 1.09 24.45 -3.43
C ASN A 66 2.60 24.69 -3.34
N TYR A 67 3.39 23.60 -3.36
CA TYR A 67 4.84 23.60 -3.50
C TYR A 67 5.20 22.93 -4.82
N GLN A 68 5.66 23.70 -5.80
CA GLN A 68 6.03 23.25 -7.15
C GLN A 68 4.92 22.46 -7.91
N GLY A 69 3.67 22.73 -7.59
CA GLY A 69 2.50 22.01 -8.13
C GLY A 69 1.85 21.05 -7.13
N TYR A 70 2.63 20.47 -6.25
CA TYR A 70 2.14 19.51 -5.24
C TYR A 70 1.30 20.21 -4.17
N ARG A 71 0.12 19.67 -3.88
CA ARG A 71 -0.80 20.16 -2.85
C ARG A 71 -0.81 19.24 -1.63
N ASP A 72 -0.80 17.95 -1.85
CA ASP A 72 -0.90 16.91 -0.83
C ASP A 72 0.41 16.10 -0.77
N LEU A 73 1.01 16.02 0.41
CA LEU A 73 2.25 15.28 0.65
C LEU A 73 2.06 14.29 1.81
N VAL A 74 2.62 13.11 1.68
CA VAL A 74 2.64 12.11 2.74
C VAL A 74 4.07 11.96 3.27
N ILE A 75 4.26 12.20 4.57
CA ILE A 75 5.49 11.83 5.26
C ILE A 75 5.31 10.41 5.80
N ARG A 76 6.14 9.50 5.33
CA ARG A 76 6.05 8.08 5.69
C ARG A 76 6.60 7.81 7.09
N SER A 77 6.10 6.79 7.75
CA SER A 77 6.64 6.33 9.03
C SER A 77 7.88 5.43 8.89
N ASN A 78 8.44 5.33 7.72
CA ASN A 78 9.57 4.48 7.34
C ASN A 78 9.53 3.06 7.95
N SER A 79 9.60 2.03 7.13
CA SER A 79 9.69 0.63 7.57
C SER A 79 11.13 0.21 7.87
N THR A 80 12.09 0.90 7.25
CA THR A 80 13.53 0.80 7.47
C THR A 80 14.06 2.17 7.86
N GLU A 81 15.33 2.29 8.24
CA GLU A 81 15.88 3.60 8.62
C GLU A 81 15.95 4.58 7.46
N THR A 82 16.19 4.08 6.23
CA THR A 82 16.30 4.92 5.02
C THR A 82 14.99 5.06 4.23
N ALA A 83 14.04 4.15 4.40
CA ALA A 83 12.89 3.93 3.50
C ALA A 83 13.26 3.73 2.02
N MET A 84 14.51 3.31 1.75
CA MET A 84 14.99 3.07 0.39
C MET A 84 14.19 1.98 -0.32
N ASN A 85 13.69 0.97 0.39
CA ASN A 85 12.86 -0.08 -0.17
C ASN A 85 11.59 0.48 -0.84
N GLU A 86 10.87 1.38 -0.20
CA GLU A 86 9.69 2.02 -0.78
C GLU A 86 10.10 2.96 -1.94
N ALA A 87 11.13 3.76 -1.75
CA ALA A 87 11.62 4.69 -2.76
C ALA A 87 12.05 3.99 -4.06
N VAL A 88 12.81 2.90 -3.95
CA VAL A 88 13.22 2.07 -5.10
C VAL A 88 12.00 1.40 -5.76
N ALA A 89 11.05 0.91 -4.97
CA ALA A 89 9.84 0.31 -5.51
C ALA A 89 9.00 1.30 -6.34
N LEU A 90 8.86 2.55 -5.90
CA LEU A 90 8.14 3.61 -6.63
C LEU A 90 8.82 3.95 -7.96
N GLU A 91 10.15 4.09 -7.99
CA GLU A 91 10.86 4.34 -9.26
C GLU A 91 10.76 3.15 -10.24
N LEU A 92 10.85 1.91 -9.72
CA LEU A 92 10.66 0.72 -10.54
C LEU A 92 9.22 0.60 -11.06
N LEU A 93 8.21 1.00 -10.27
CA LEU A 93 6.81 1.02 -10.66
C LEU A 93 6.59 1.94 -11.88
N GLY A 94 7.17 3.14 -11.85
CA GLY A 94 7.15 4.07 -12.98
C GLY A 94 7.87 3.51 -14.22
N LEU A 95 9.01 2.84 -14.05
CA LEU A 95 9.71 2.17 -15.16
C LEU A 95 8.94 0.97 -15.72
N ALA A 96 8.10 0.33 -14.92
CA ALA A 96 7.18 -0.72 -15.38
C ALA A 96 6.00 -0.16 -16.21
N GLY A 97 5.88 1.17 -16.33
CA GLY A 97 4.80 1.83 -17.06
C GLY A 97 3.48 1.90 -16.29
N LEU A 98 3.53 1.69 -14.98
CA LEU A 98 2.37 1.81 -14.08
C LEU A 98 2.33 3.20 -13.44
N ALA A 99 1.13 3.66 -13.09
CA ALA A 99 0.95 4.91 -12.35
C ALA A 99 1.64 4.82 -10.98
N THR A 100 2.42 5.84 -10.64
CA THR A 100 3.29 5.84 -9.46
C THR A 100 3.32 7.20 -8.79
N GLU A 101 3.63 7.22 -7.50
CA GLU A 101 3.90 8.43 -6.75
C GLU A 101 5.39 8.79 -6.83
N GLU A 102 5.70 10.07 -6.95
CA GLU A 102 7.06 10.54 -6.76
C GLU A 102 7.44 10.53 -5.27
N GLY A 103 8.68 10.13 -4.97
CA GLY A 103 9.20 10.05 -3.61
C GLY A 103 10.53 10.77 -3.46
N ILE A 104 10.73 11.42 -2.31
CA ILE A 104 11.98 12.11 -1.99
C ILE A 104 12.37 11.88 -0.53
N ALA A 105 13.66 11.60 -0.31
CA ALA A 105 14.23 11.60 1.03
C ALA A 105 14.30 13.04 1.59
N THR A 106 13.81 13.26 2.78
CA THR A 106 13.75 14.58 3.39
C THR A 106 14.24 14.57 4.86
N SER A 107 14.86 15.67 5.26
CA SER A 107 15.14 15.95 6.67
C SER A 107 13.90 16.57 7.30
N PHE A 108 13.23 15.81 8.15
CA PHE A 108 11.95 16.18 8.75
C PHE A 108 12.09 16.53 10.23
N THR A 109 11.49 17.64 10.64
CA THR A 109 11.53 18.11 12.04
C THR A 109 10.15 18.64 12.43
N VAL A 110 9.69 18.30 13.62
CA VAL A 110 8.41 18.79 14.17
C VAL A 110 8.66 19.66 15.40
N ASN A 111 8.15 20.91 15.37
CA ASN A 111 8.20 21.87 16.49
C ASN A 111 9.60 22.11 17.08
N GLY A 112 10.66 21.94 16.28
CA GLY A 112 12.05 22.11 16.71
C GLY A 112 12.57 20.96 17.59
N GLY A 113 11.94 19.78 17.48
CA GLY A 113 12.43 18.51 18.01
C GLY A 113 13.65 18.00 17.25
N ASP A 114 13.90 16.71 17.32
CA ASP A 114 14.98 16.07 16.60
C ASP A 114 14.70 16.07 15.08
N THR A 115 15.73 15.93 14.29
CA THR A 115 15.61 15.85 12.83
C THR A 115 15.78 14.40 12.41
N GLU A 116 14.78 13.86 11.71
CA GLU A 116 14.78 12.48 11.23
C GLU A 116 14.82 12.43 9.71
N LEU A 117 15.42 11.38 9.16
CA LEU A 117 15.33 11.05 7.74
C LEU A 117 13.97 10.42 7.46
N ARG A 118 13.18 11.04 6.59
CA ARG A 118 11.85 10.55 6.21
C ARG A 118 11.73 10.48 4.70
N LEU A 119 10.91 9.56 4.20
CA LEU A 119 10.45 9.58 2.83
C LEU A 119 9.18 10.43 2.77
N ALA A 120 9.21 11.45 1.93
CA ALA A 120 8.01 12.19 1.52
C ALA A 120 7.58 11.68 0.15
N ILE A 121 6.31 11.33 0.01
CA ILE A 121 5.73 10.90 -1.28
C ILE A 121 4.51 11.74 -1.63
N GLU A 122 4.16 11.76 -2.89
CA GLU A 122 2.88 12.32 -3.35
C GLU A 122 1.72 11.59 -2.69
N HIS A 123 0.61 12.29 -2.60
CA HIS A 123 -0.67 11.69 -2.27
C HIS A 123 -1.55 11.73 -3.51
N PRO A 124 -2.01 10.59 -4.03
CA PRO A 124 -2.90 10.59 -5.18
C PRO A 124 -4.13 11.48 -4.97
N ASP A 125 -4.19 12.57 -5.73
CA ASP A 125 -5.25 13.57 -5.78
C ASP A 125 -5.55 13.93 -7.24
N GLU A 126 -6.28 15.01 -7.49
CA GLU A 126 -6.62 15.46 -8.84
C GLU A 126 -5.38 15.81 -9.69
N VAL A 127 -4.32 16.37 -9.09
CA VAL A 127 -3.08 16.72 -9.82
C VAL A 127 -2.33 15.47 -10.20
N TRP A 128 -2.18 14.54 -9.25
CA TRP A 128 -1.54 13.26 -9.50
C TRP A 128 -2.30 12.43 -10.56
N GLU A 129 -3.64 12.48 -10.53
CA GLU A 129 -4.49 11.80 -11.51
C GLU A 129 -4.28 12.38 -12.92
N ASP A 130 -4.32 13.70 -13.06
CA ASP A 130 -4.04 14.41 -14.33
C ASP A 130 -2.63 14.10 -14.89
N ASP A 131 -1.63 13.89 -14.01
CA ASP A 131 -0.24 13.60 -14.42
C ASP A 131 -0.02 12.14 -14.83
N ASN A 132 -0.82 11.21 -14.32
CA ASN A 132 -0.65 9.77 -14.56
C ASN A 132 -1.62 9.19 -15.59
N PHE A 133 -2.75 9.84 -15.87
CA PHE A 133 -3.80 9.34 -16.76
C PHE A 133 -4.20 10.38 -17.81
N ASP A 134 -4.41 9.94 -19.05
CA ASP A 134 -4.90 10.78 -20.15
C ASP A 134 -6.41 10.53 -20.33
N ALA A 135 -7.21 10.98 -19.36
CA ALA A 135 -8.66 10.82 -19.32
C ALA A 135 -9.33 12.20 -19.24
N ASP A 136 -10.32 12.46 -20.11
CA ASP A 136 -11.07 13.73 -20.09
C ASP A 136 -12.04 13.80 -18.89
N GLU A 137 -12.62 12.67 -18.48
CA GLU A 137 -13.49 12.52 -17.31
C GLU A 137 -13.16 11.20 -16.60
N ALA A 138 -12.79 11.27 -15.33
CA ALA A 138 -12.42 10.07 -14.55
C ALA A 138 -12.84 10.22 -13.08
N VAL A 139 -12.73 9.12 -12.35
CA VAL A 139 -12.86 9.11 -10.89
C VAL A 139 -11.82 8.18 -10.27
N LEU A 140 -11.14 8.66 -9.24
CA LEU A 140 -10.13 7.92 -8.50
C LEU A 140 -10.66 7.51 -7.12
N TYR A 141 -10.84 6.22 -6.92
CA TYR A 141 -11.30 5.65 -5.65
C TYR A 141 -10.10 5.12 -4.85
N LYS A 142 -10.04 5.43 -3.57
CA LYS A 142 -9.08 4.83 -2.63
C LYS A 142 -9.78 3.78 -1.78
N ALA A 143 -9.33 2.55 -1.87
CA ALA A 143 -9.78 1.49 -0.98
C ALA A 143 -9.30 1.74 0.46
N ASP A 144 -10.20 1.69 1.43
CA ASP A 144 -9.87 1.60 2.85
C ASP A 144 -9.55 0.14 3.24
N SER A 145 -9.15 -0.09 4.48
CA SER A 145 -8.73 -1.43 4.95
C SER A 145 -9.78 -2.53 4.76
N GLU A 146 -11.05 -2.19 4.66
CA GLU A 146 -12.17 -3.11 4.38
C GLU A 146 -12.70 -2.99 2.94
N GLY A 147 -12.07 -2.15 2.11
CA GLY A 147 -12.42 -1.88 0.72
C GLY A 147 -11.91 -2.94 -0.24
N ASP A 148 -12.17 -4.21 0.04
CA ASP A 148 -11.97 -5.29 -0.92
C ASP A 148 -12.98 -5.15 -2.08
N TYR A 149 -12.78 -5.89 -3.18
CA TYR A 149 -13.66 -5.81 -4.36
C TYR A 149 -14.85 -6.76 -4.26
N THR A 150 -15.31 -7.05 -3.04
CA THR A 150 -16.51 -7.83 -2.79
C THR A 150 -17.77 -7.01 -3.12
N TYR A 151 -18.72 -7.60 -3.85
CA TYR A 151 -20.01 -6.97 -4.10
C TYR A 151 -20.83 -6.82 -2.82
N ARG A 152 -21.25 -5.59 -2.53
CA ARG A 152 -21.95 -5.22 -1.28
C ARG A 152 -23.44 -4.91 -1.48
N GLY A 153 -23.99 -5.22 -2.68
CA GLY A 153 -25.34 -4.86 -3.11
C GLY A 153 -25.38 -3.51 -3.81
N ASP A 154 -26.60 -3.07 -4.19
CA ASP A 154 -26.82 -1.87 -5.01
C ASP A 154 -26.88 -0.57 -4.17
N ASP A 155 -26.65 -0.65 -2.85
CA ASP A 155 -26.71 0.50 -1.97
C ASP A 155 -25.36 1.23 -1.94
N GLU A 156 -25.32 2.45 -2.47
CA GLU A 156 -24.14 3.29 -2.50
C GLU A 156 -23.52 3.50 -1.12
N GLU A 157 -24.34 3.58 -0.04
CA GLU A 157 -23.85 3.79 1.32
C GLU A 157 -22.86 2.67 1.75
N ALA A 158 -23.05 1.43 1.27
CA ALA A 158 -22.15 0.32 1.57
C ALA A 158 -20.75 0.46 0.94
N TYR A 159 -20.62 1.29 -0.08
CA TYR A 159 -19.33 1.57 -0.75
C TYR A 159 -18.69 2.83 -0.21
N THR A 160 -19.47 3.85 0.16
CA THR A 160 -18.93 5.07 0.80
C THR A 160 -18.27 4.81 2.16
N GLU A 161 -18.60 3.69 2.80
CA GLU A 161 -17.97 3.27 4.07
C GLU A 161 -16.56 2.69 3.89
N VAL A 162 -16.23 2.23 2.66
CA VAL A 162 -15.00 1.45 2.40
C VAL A 162 -14.16 1.96 1.24
N PHE A 163 -14.66 2.96 0.51
CA PHE A 163 -13.92 3.65 -0.54
C PHE A 163 -14.10 5.16 -0.43
N ASP A 164 -13.00 5.88 -0.47
CA ASP A 164 -12.97 7.33 -0.58
C ASP A 164 -12.75 7.75 -2.05
N ILE A 165 -13.45 8.77 -2.54
CA ILE A 165 -13.12 9.42 -3.81
C ILE A 165 -12.01 10.44 -3.56
N LYS A 166 -10.95 10.38 -4.36
CA LYS A 166 -9.76 11.25 -4.25
C LYS A 166 -9.64 12.25 -5.39
N ALA A 167 -10.13 11.90 -6.57
CA ALA A 167 -10.24 12.80 -7.72
C ALA A 167 -11.55 12.53 -8.47
N GLY A 168 -12.02 13.51 -9.23
CA GLY A 168 -13.23 13.43 -10.05
C GLY A 168 -14.52 13.74 -9.30
N GLU A 169 -15.63 13.65 -10.04
CA GLU A 169 -16.96 13.86 -9.49
C GLU A 169 -17.41 12.69 -8.59
N VAL A 170 -18.30 12.98 -7.64
CA VAL A 170 -18.79 11.94 -6.71
C VAL A 170 -19.75 11.01 -7.45
N ASP A 171 -19.27 9.85 -7.83
CA ASP A 171 -20.03 8.78 -8.48
C ASP A 171 -19.54 7.41 -7.98
N TYR A 172 -20.41 6.63 -7.37
CA TYR A 172 -20.13 5.25 -6.94
C TYR A 172 -20.76 4.19 -7.88
N GLY A 173 -21.46 4.63 -8.93
CA GLY A 173 -22.10 3.72 -9.90
C GLY A 173 -21.12 2.71 -10.50
N PRO A 174 -20.01 3.14 -11.12
CA PRO A 174 -19.00 2.23 -11.65
C PRO A 174 -18.46 1.25 -10.60
N LEU A 175 -18.24 1.75 -9.37
CA LEU A 175 -17.72 0.95 -8.26
C LEU A 175 -18.73 -0.06 -7.70
N ILE A 176 -20.02 0.12 -7.95
CA ILE A 176 -21.08 -0.88 -7.65
C ILE A 176 -21.11 -1.94 -8.76
N ASP A 177 -21.14 -1.50 -10.01
CA ASP A 177 -21.31 -2.36 -11.18
C ASP A 177 -20.11 -3.30 -11.38
N PHE A 178 -18.89 -2.81 -11.19
CA PHE A 178 -17.69 -3.64 -11.37
C PHE A 178 -17.56 -4.78 -10.35
N PRO A 179 -17.69 -4.56 -9.04
CA PRO A 179 -17.77 -5.66 -8.07
C PRO A 179 -18.95 -6.61 -8.33
N ASP A 180 -20.13 -6.13 -8.77
CA ASP A 180 -21.23 -7.03 -9.16
C ASP A 180 -20.77 -7.97 -10.27
N PHE A 181 -20.20 -7.43 -11.37
CA PHE A 181 -19.64 -8.23 -12.45
C PHE A 181 -18.58 -9.21 -11.95
N VAL A 182 -17.60 -8.75 -11.17
CA VAL A 182 -16.50 -9.58 -10.68
C VAL A 182 -16.98 -10.71 -9.77
N ASN A 183 -18.01 -10.50 -8.95
CA ASN A 183 -18.47 -11.51 -7.97
C ASN A 183 -19.56 -12.44 -8.53
N ILE A 184 -20.41 -11.97 -9.46
CA ILE A 184 -21.65 -12.67 -9.84
C ILE A 184 -21.52 -13.35 -11.21
N SER A 185 -20.68 -12.85 -12.14
CA SER A 185 -20.48 -13.48 -13.43
C SER A 185 -19.94 -14.91 -13.31
N ASP A 186 -20.38 -15.82 -14.18
CA ASP A 186 -19.74 -17.13 -14.29
C ASP A 186 -18.35 -17.01 -14.93
N ASP A 187 -17.51 -18.05 -14.83
CA ASP A 187 -16.12 -18.01 -15.27
C ASP A 187 -15.99 -17.78 -16.77
N ALA A 188 -16.95 -18.24 -17.58
CA ALA A 188 -16.91 -18.03 -19.03
C ALA A 188 -17.22 -16.57 -19.39
N THR A 189 -18.20 -15.95 -18.72
CA THR A 189 -18.55 -14.54 -18.86
C THR A 189 -17.41 -13.66 -18.34
N PHE A 190 -16.86 -13.97 -17.15
CA PHE A 190 -15.73 -13.26 -16.61
C PHE A 190 -14.54 -13.26 -17.58
N ALA A 191 -14.17 -14.43 -18.12
CA ALA A 191 -13.06 -14.54 -19.05
C ALA A 191 -13.30 -13.82 -20.40
N ALA A 192 -14.55 -13.75 -20.84
CA ALA A 192 -14.89 -13.13 -22.14
C ALA A 192 -15.01 -11.61 -22.05
N ASP A 193 -15.57 -11.09 -20.94
CA ASP A 193 -16.05 -9.72 -20.85
C ASP A 193 -15.23 -8.86 -19.85
N LEU A 194 -14.25 -9.44 -19.12
CA LEU A 194 -13.43 -8.68 -18.15
C LEU A 194 -12.75 -7.47 -18.79
N GLY A 195 -12.29 -7.58 -20.03
CA GLY A 195 -11.66 -6.49 -20.75
C GLY A 195 -12.59 -5.32 -21.10
N ASP A 196 -13.92 -5.49 -20.97
CA ASP A 196 -14.87 -4.37 -21.07
C ASP A 196 -14.95 -3.55 -19.76
N TRP A 197 -14.40 -4.06 -18.65
CA TRP A 197 -14.46 -3.49 -17.31
C TRP A 197 -13.11 -3.05 -16.75
N LEU A 198 -12.05 -3.71 -17.17
CA LEU A 198 -10.71 -3.58 -16.60
C LEU A 198 -9.65 -3.50 -17.69
N ASP A 199 -8.68 -2.63 -17.53
CA ASP A 199 -7.43 -2.72 -18.28
C ASP A 199 -6.66 -3.97 -17.84
N ILE A 200 -6.87 -5.07 -18.59
CA ILE A 200 -6.31 -6.39 -18.26
C ILE A 200 -4.80 -6.46 -18.46
N ASP A 201 -4.25 -5.67 -19.40
CA ASP A 201 -2.81 -5.64 -19.66
C ASP A 201 -2.10 -4.91 -18.48
N SER A 202 -2.62 -3.76 -18.07
CA SER A 202 -2.14 -3.04 -16.90
C SER A 202 -2.26 -3.88 -15.62
N PHE A 203 -3.37 -4.62 -15.46
CA PHE A 203 -3.57 -5.45 -14.27
C PHE A 203 -2.64 -6.67 -14.23
N ALA A 204 -2.35 -7.30 -15.35
CA ALA A 204 -1.35 -8.37 -15.43
C ALA A 204 0.05 -7.84 -15.08
N THR A 205 0.40 -6.64 -15.58
CA THR A 205 1.66 -5.96 -15.26
C THR A 205 1.74 -5.62 -13.77
N TYR A 206 0.62 -5.13 -13.17
CA TYR A 206 0.52 -4.85 -11.75
C TYR A 206 0.82 -6.10 -10.91
N LEU A 207 0.17 -7.23 -11.18
CA LEU A 207 0.38 -8.48 -10.43
C LEU A 207 1.83 -8.96 -10.57
N ALA A 208 2.37 -8.99 -11.79
CA ALA A 208 3.75 -9.37 -12.05
C ALA A 208 4.76 -8.46 -11.31
N PHE A 209 4.48 -7.16 -11.26
CA PHE A 209 5.32 -6.19 -10.58
C PHE A 209 5.33 -6.40 -9.06
N GLN A 210 4.16 -6.58 -8.44
CA GLN A 210 4.04 -6.79 -6.99
C GLN A 210 4.78 -8.07 -6.55
N ASP A 211 4.69 -9.15 -7.34
CA ASP A 211 5.45 -10.37 -7.12
C ASP A 211 6.97 -10.14 -7.22
N LEU A 212 7.41 -9.42 -8.25
CA LEU A 212 8.84 -9.16 -8.49
C LEU A 212 9.51 -8.31 -7.42
N ILE A 213 8.77 -7.39 -6.79
CA ILE A 213 9.27 -6.60 -5.65
C ILE A 213 8.97 -7.27 -4.30
N ALA A 214 8.42 -8.50 -4.31
CA ALA A 214 8.04 -9.25 -3.11
C ALA A 214 7.21 -8.44 -2.11
N ASN A 215 6.21 -7.69 -2.59
CA ASN A 215 5.29 -6.93 -1.76
C ASN A 215 4.12 -7.83 -1.32
N ALA A 216 4.13 -8.29 -0.07
CA ALA A 216 3.11 -9.21 0.46
C ALA A 216 1.83 -8.50 0.97
N ASP A 217 1.75 -7.19 0.86
CA ASP A 217 0.63 -6.38 1.39
C ASP A 217 -0.20 -5.73 0.27
N ASP A 218 -0.07 -6.24 -0.94
CA ASP A 218 -0.87 -5.88 -2.11
C ASP A 218 -2.24 -6.59 -2.13
N ILE A 219 -3.04 -6.41 -3.20
CA ILE A 219 -4.38 -7.02 -3.30
C ILE A 219 -4.35 -8.53 -3.57
N ASP A 220 -3.26 -9.09 -4.07
CA ASP A 220 -3.09 -10.55 -4.20
C ASP A 220 -2.60 -11.19 -2.90
N GLY A 221 -1.94 -10.41 -2.05
CA GLY A 221 -1.43 -10.79 -0.74
C GLY A 221 -2.48 -10.71 0.37
N ARG A 222 -2.14 -9.96 1.41
CA ARG A 222 -2.96 -9.80 2.63
C ARG A 222 -3.65 -8.45 2.71
N GLY A 223 -3.18 -7.50 1.91
CA GLY A 223 -3.65 -6.15 1.90
C GLY A 223 -4.76 -5.94 0.85
N ASN A 224 -5.22 -4.73 0.78
CA ASN A 224 -6.01 -4.19 -0.30
C ASN A 224 -5.51 -2.78 -0.61
N ASN A 225 -4.18 -2.63 -0.55
CA ASN A 225 -3.48 -1.38 -0.78
C ASN A 225 -3.53 -1.02 -2.27
N SER A 226 -4.65 -0.38 -2.66
CA SER A 226 -4.88 0.02 -4.05
C SER A 226 -5.73 1.27 -4.14
N TYR A 227 -5.64 1.91 -5.30
CA TYR A 227 -6.70 2.76 -5.83
C TYR A 227 -7.32 2.07 -7.04
N LEU A 228 -8.50 2.52 -7.41
CA LEU A 228 -9.17 2.19 -8.65
C LEU A 228 -9.40 3.49 -9.42
N HIS A 229 -8.77 3.64 -10.56
CA HIS A 229 -9.04 4.71 -11.51
C HIS A 229 -10.07 4.22 -12.51
N TYR A 230 -11.16 4.95 -12.70
CA TYR A 230 -12.19 4.66 -13.67
C TYR A 230 -12.25 5.78 -14.71
N ASP A 231 -12.04 5.44 -15.95
CA ASP A 231 -12.15 6.33 -17.10
C ASP A 231 -13.54 6.16 -17.74
N TYR A 232 -14.29 7.25 -17.83
CA TYR A 232 -15.64 7.23 -18.41
C TYR A 232 -15.66 7.05 -19.92
N ASP A 233 -14.59 7.37 -20.65
CA ASP A 233 -14.52 7.23 -22.10
C ASP A 233 -14.31 5.77 -22.48
N SER A 234 -13.38 5.08 -21.87
CA SER A 234 -13.15 3.64 -22.09
C SER A 234 -14.13 2.76 -21.31
N GLN A 235 -14.73 3.27 -20.25
CA GLN A 235 -15.55 2.54 -19.28
C GLN A 235 -14.77 1.42 -18.56
N GLN A 236 -13.47 1.59 -18.38
CA GLN A 236 -12.59 0.60 -17.76
C GLN A 236 -11.99 1.14 -16.45
N PHE A 237 -11.75 0.20 -15.55
CA PHE A 237 -10.93 0.43 -14.37
C PHE A 237 -9.46 0.14 -14.66
N THR A 238 -8.58 0.91 -14.02
CA THR A 238 -7.16 0.58 -13.82
C THR A 238 -6.90 0.41 -12.34
N VAL A 239 -6.28 -0.69 -11.94
CA VAL A 239 -5.84 -0.91 -10.56
C VAL A 239 -4.51 -0.19 -10.37
N VAL A 240 -4.48 0.72 -9.41
CA VAL A 240 -3.30 1.53 -9.07
C VAL A 240 -2.69 1.01 -7.77
N ALA A 241 -1.41 0.76 -7.79
CA ALA A 241 -0.66 0.29 -6.64
C ALA A 241 -0.55 1.38 -5.55
N TRP A 242 -0.45 0.96 -4.29
CA TRP A 242 -0.29 1.86 -3.14
C TRP A 242 0.43 1.15 -2.01
N ASP A 243 1.26 1.90 -1.25
CA ASP A 243 1.89 1.47 0.01
C ASP A 243 2.94 0.37 -0.16
N HIS A 244 4.07 0.72 -0.80
CA HIS A 244 5.19 -0.19 -1.06
C HIS A 244 6.20 -0.28 0.09
N ASN A 245 5.82 0.14 1.29
CA ASN A 245 6.70 0.14 2.46
C ASN A 245 7.16 -1.27 2.89
N LEU A 246 6.49 -2.32 2.44
CA LEU A 246 6.84 -3.73 2.69
C LEU A 246 7.50 -4.41 1.48
N ALA A 247 7.80 -3.67 0.41
CA ALA A 247 8.54 -4.19 -0.74
C ALA A 247 9.89 -4.78 -0.35
N PHE A 248 10.38 -5.71 -1.15
CA PHE A 248 11.65 -6.44 -0.98
C PHE A 248 11.71 -7.20 0.34
N ASN A 249 10.61 -7.91 0.69
CA ASN A 249 10.51 -8.72 1.91
C ASN A 249 10.84 -7.97 3.22
N THR A 250 10.73 -6.65 3.24
CA THR A 250 11.07 -5.82 4.41
C THR A 250 10.33 -6.24 5.67
N ALA A 251 9.13 -6.79 5.55
CA ALA A 251 8.37 -7.35 6.68
C ALA A 251 9.09 -8.49 7.42
N ASN A 252 10.05 -9.15 6.76
CA ASN A 252 10.80 -10.31 7.30
C ASN A 252 12.17 -9.92 7.87
N VAL A 253 12.62 -8.67 7.69
CA VAL A 253 13.88 -8.17 8.25
C VAL A 253 13.70 -7.93 9.73
N ALA A 254 14.19 -8.86 10.55
CA ALA A 254 14.14 -8.77 12.01
C ALA A 254 15.04 -7.60 12.49
N GLY A 255 14.43 -6.48 12.87
CA GLY A 255 15.14 -5.38 13.51
C GLY A 255 14.82 -3.96 13.02
N GLY A 256 13.90 -3.78 12.06
CA GLY A 256 13.45 -2.46 11.65
C GLY A 256 12.70 -1.72 12.77
N PRO A 257 12.70 -0.38 12.80
CA PRO A 257 12.08 0.45 13.87
C PRO A 257 10.56 0.29 14.02
N GLY A 258 9.91 -0.52 13.16
CA GLY A 258 8.50 -0.89 13.28
C GLY A 258 8.23 -2.18 14.06
N ALA A 259 9.26 -2.95 14.43
CA ALA A 259 9.11 -4.15 15.26
C ALA A 259 9.04 -3.76 16.75
N GLY A 260 7.92 -3.20 17.20
CA GLY A 260 7.62 -3.05 18.63
C GLY A 260 7.65 -4.42 19.34
N PRO A 261 7.96 -4.49 20.66
CA PRO A 261 8.06 -5.74 21.39
C PRO A 261 6.69 -6.44 21.53
N GLY A 262 6.24 -7.11 20.48
CA GLY A 262 4.95 -7.78 20.41
C GLY A 262 4.55 -8.27 19.03
N GLY A 263 5.30 -7.97 17.99
CA GLY A 263 5.03 -8.44 16.64
C GLY A 263 5.29 -9.94 16.53
N VAL A 264 4.28 -10.77 16.71
CA VAL A 264 4.29 -12.18 16.31
C VAL A 264 4.11 -12.23 14.79
N GLY A 265 5.24 -12.31 14.06
CA GLY A 265 5.24 -12.62 12.64
C GLY A 265 4.53 -13.94 12.37
N PRO A 266 3.69 -14.06 11.32
CA PRO A 266 3.04 -15.31 10.98
C PRO A 266 4.06 -16.26 10.31
N GLY A 267 4.35 -17.36 10.98
CA GLY A 267 4.79 -18.58 10.35
C GLY A 267 6.29 -18.88 10.20
N GLY A 268 7.12 -18.55 11.15
CA GLY A 268 8.46 -19.14 11.23
C GLY A 268 8.39 -20.57 11.76
N ILE A 269 8.58 -21.57 10.90
CA ILE A 269 8.84 -22.95 11.37
C ILE A 269 10.28 -23.00 11.88
N GLY A 270 10.47 -22.82 13.19
CA GLY A 270 11.74 -23.04 13.85
C GLY A 270 12.03 -24.52 13.99
N PRO A 271 13.31 -24.98 13.84
CA PRO A 271 13.69 -26.38 14.05
C PRO A 271 13.61 -26.77 15.54
N GLY A 272 13.05 -27.94 15.77
CA GLY A 272 12.67 -28.52 17.02
C GLY A 272 13.68 -28.42 18.19
N ALA A 273 13.13 -28.12 19.35
CA ALA A 273 13.72 -28.45 20.63
C ALA A 273 12.91 -29.58 21.25
N ALA A 274 13.62 -30.69 21.45
CA ALA A 274 13.09 -31.89 22.06
C ALA A 274 12.80 -31.70 23.56
N GLY A 275 11.67 -32.19 23.99
CA GLY A 275 11.47 -32.85 25.27
C GLY A 275 11.24 -31.99 26.50
N ARG A 276 9.99 -31.97 26.99
CA ARG A 276 9.71 -32.21 28.43
C ARG A 276 8.30 -32.74 28.62
N ASP A 277 8.27 -33.88 29.34
CA ASP A 277 7.11 -34.67 29.71
C ASP A 277 6.14 -33.96 30.67
N GLY A 278 4.85 -34.24 30.52
CA GLY A 278 3.95 -34.56 31.61
C GLY A 278 3.04 -33.42 32.12
N ALA A 279 1.79 -33.44 31.67
CA ALA A 279 0.61 -33.35 32.56
C ALA A 279 -0.67 -33.65 31.75
N THR A 280 -1.31 -34.74 32.08
CA THR A 280 -2.65 -35.16 31.62
C THR A 280 -3.70 -34.28 32.27
N GLY A 281 -4.47 -33.52 31.46
CA GLY A 281 -5.68 -32.83 31.87
C GLY A 281 -6.77 -33.04 30.81
N GLU A 282 -7.76 -33.87 31.14
CA GLU A 282 -8.93 -34.15 30.31
C GLU A 282 -9.73 -32.88 30.01
N ARG A 283 -10.04 -32.72 28.74
CA ARG A 283 -10.90 -31.67 28.22
C ARG A 283 -12.35 -32.19 28.21
N PRO A 284 -13.36 -31.46 28.77
CA PRO A 284 -14.75 -31.91 28.73
C PRO A 284 -15.30 -31.89 27.31
N ALA A 285 -16.11 -32.89 26.96
CA ALA A 285 -16.80 -32.99 25.68
C ALA A 285 -17.95 -31.97 25.59
N PRO A 286 -18.23 -31.46 24.39
CA PRO A 286 -19.38 -30.54 24.17
C PRO A 286 -20.70 -31.32 24.19
N PRO A 287 -21.83 -30.66 24.58
CA PRO A 287 -23.13 -31.33 24.63
C PRO A 287 -23.72 -31.60 23.25
N GLU A 288 -24.27 -32.76 23.06
CA GLU A 288 -25.00 -33.18 21.87
C GLU A 288 -26.38 -32.49 21.83
N GLY A 289 -26.75 -31.96 20.65
CA GLY A 289 -28.14 -31.63 20.36
C GLY A 289 -28.36 -30.22 19.78
N GLY A 290 -28.23 -30.08 18.47
CA GLY A 290 -28.76 -28.96 17.69
C GLY A 290 -28.99 -29.41 16.23
N PRO A 291 -30.03 -28.93 15.52
CA PRO A 291 -30.53 -29.51 14.29
C PRO A 291 -29.56 -29.27 13.10
N GLU A 292 -29.57 -30.23 12.19
CA GLU A 292 -28.87 -30.21 10.91
C GLU A 292 -29.26 -28.96 10.10
N ALA A 293 -28.22 -28.13 9.74
CA ALA A 293 -28.35 -27.06 8.77
C ALA A 293 -27.80 -27.55 7.43
N GLY A 294 -28.65 -27.43 6.42
CA GLY A 294 -28.45 -27.84 5.06
C GLY A 294 -27.29 -27.07 4.38
N ALA A 295 -26.81 -27.71 3.33
CA ALA A 295 -25.72 -27.28 2.47
C ALA A 295 -26.00 -25.94 1.75
N GLY A 296 -24.94 -25.13 1.60
CA GLY A 296 -24.77 -24.20 0.50
C GLY A 296 -24.93 -22.74 0.83
N GLY A 297 -23.85 -22.04 1.09
CA GLY A 297 -23.68 -20.60 0.95
C GLY A 297 -22.21 -20.27 1.20
N PRO A 298 -21.51 -19.61 0.29
CA PRO A 298 -20.17 -19.09 0.56
C PRO A 298 -20.33 -17.81 1.39
N GLY A 299 -19.68 -17.74 2.54
CA GLY A 299 -19.56 -16.49 3.24
C GLY A 299 -19.73 -16.61 4.74
N ALA A 300 -18.64 -16.57 5.43
CA ALA A 300 -18.49 -15.94 6.73
C ALA A 300 -17.00 -15.75 6.94
N GLY A 301 -16.51 -14.58 6.62
CA GLY A 301 -15.15 -14.15 6.91
C GLY A 301 -14.89 -14.21 8.42
N GLY A 302 -14.11 -15.19 8.83
CA GLY A 302 -13.56 -15.25 10.19
C GLY A 302 -12.28 -14.44 10.23
N LEU A 303 -12.15 -13.63 11.26
CA LEU A 303 -10.92 -12.91 11.60
C LEU A 303 -9.68 -13.82 11.48
N GLY A 304 -8.76 -13.50 10.54
CA GLY A 304 -7.41 -14.09 10.49
C GLY A 304 -7.13 -15.08 9.36
N GLY A 305 -7.68 -14.91 8.18
CA GLY A 305 -7.26 -15.58 6.96
C GLY A 305 -6.98 -14.55 5.90
N GLY A 306 -5.73 -14.38 5.51
CA GLY A 306 -5.36 -13.67 4.31
C GLY A 306 -6.00 -14.39 3.12
N GLY A 307 -7.11 -13.87 2.62
CA GLY A 307 -7.72 -14.27 1.38
C GLY A 307 -7.32 -13.26 0.34
N SER A 308 -6.76 -13.72 -0.75
CA SER A 308 -6.53 -12.93 -1.94
C SER A 308 -7.84 -12.26 -2.39
N ASN A 309 -7.74 -11.04 -2.90
CA ASN A 309 -8.84 -10.29 -3.50
C ASN A 309 -9.56 -11.11 -4.57
N VAL A 310 -10.88 -10.98 -4.64
CA VAL A 310 -11.70 -11.79 -5.56
C VAL A 310 -11.30 -11.56 -7.04
N LEU A 311 -10.96 -10.32 -7.42
CA LEU A 311 -10.51 -10.02 -8.77
C LEU A 311 -9.19 -10.74 -9.07
N ALA A 312 -8.17 -10.58 -8.21
CA ALA A 312 -6.86 -11.23 -8.39
C ALA A 312 -7.00 -12.76 -8.39
N SER A 313 -7.79 -13.32 -7.46
CA SER A 313 -8.03 -14.78 -7.41
C SER A 313 -8.68 -15.33 -8.69
N ARG A 314 -9.67 -14.63 -9.26
CA ARG A 314 -10.33 -15.05 -10.49
C ARG A 314 -9.46 -14.84 -11.72
N PHE A 315 -8.68 -13.77 -11.74
CA PHE A 315 -7.74 -13.47 -12.81
C PHE A 315 -6.68 -14.57 -12.92
N LEU A 316 -6.01 -14.89 -11.83
CA LEU A 316 -4.97 -15.93 -11.76
C LEU A 316 -5.51 -17.37 -11.90
N ALA A 317 -6.81 -17.60 -11.66
CA ALA A 317 -7.43 -18.90 -11.93
C ALA A 317 -7.76 -19.13 -13.42
N ASN A 318 -7.60 -18.14 -14.28
CA ASN A 318 -7.85 -18.24 -15.71
C ASN A 318 -6.54 -18.43 -16.48
N ASP A 319 -6.36 -19.56 -17.15
CA ASP A 319 -5.13 -19.93 -17.87
C ASP A 319 -4.64 -18.83 -18.86
N THR A 320 -5.56 -18.04 -19.44
CA THR A 320 -5.21 -16.97 -20.39
C THR A 320 -4.64 -15.76 -19.65
N PHE A 321 -5.27 -15.37 -18.55
CA PHE A 321 -4.84 -14.23 -17.76
C PHE A 321 -3.58 -14.56 -16.95
N GLU A 322 -3.46 -15.77 -16.40
CA GLU A 322 -2.23 -16.26 -15.78
C GLU A 322 -1.05 -16.18 -16.74
N ALA A 323 -1.25 -16.59 -18.02
CA ALA A 323 -0.21 -16.47 -19.03
C ALA A 323 0.20 -15.02 -19.34
N MET A 324 -0.71 -14.04 -19.21
CA MET A 324 -0.38 -12.61 -19.34
C MET A 324 0.51 -12.14 -18.20
N VAL A 325 0.24 -12.60 -16.97
CA VAL A 325 1.10 -12.30 -15.80
C VAL A 325 2.50 -12.91 -15.99
N ASP A 326 2.57 -14.17 -16.47
CA ASP A 326 3.86 -14.81 -16.79
C ASP A 326 4.64 -14.02 -17.85
N GLU A 327 3.99 -13.54 -18.91
CA GLU A 327 4.61 -12.74 -19.97
C GLU A 327 5.09 -11.39 -19.42
N ALA A 328 4.27 -10.68 -18.62
CA ALA A 328 4.64 -9.44 -17.95
C ALA A 328 5.83 -9.64 -16.99
N THR A 329 5.85 -10.76 -16.24
CA THR A 329 6.97 -11.10 -15.35
C THR A 329 8.29 -11.25 -16.12
N VAL A 330 8.25 -11.89 -17.28
CA VAL A 330 9.44 -12.03 -18.15
C VAL A 330 9.88 -10.66 -18.69
N GLU A 331 8.95 -9.84 -19.18
CA GLU A 331 9.26 -8.51 -19.70
C GLU A 331 9.82 -7.59 -18.63
N LEU A 332 9.20 -7.52 -17.45
CA LEU A 332 9.68 -6.72 -16.34
C LEU A 332 11.03 -7.21 -15.81
N THR A 333 11.28 -8.52 -15.78
CA THR A 333 12.59 -9.06 -15.41
C THR A 333 13.68 -8.58 -16.36
N GLU A 334 13.42 -8.55 -17.67
CA GLU A 334 14.39 -8.06 -18.67
C GLU A 334 14.57 -6.54 -18.57
N THR A 335 13.46 -5.79 -18.46
CA THR A 335 13.49 -4.32 -18.52
C THR A 335 13.96 -3.68 -17.23
N LEU A 336 13.62 -4.21 -16.08
CA LEU A 336 13.97 -3.62 -14.79
C LEU A 336 15.29 -4.17 -14.23
N TYR A 337 15.47 -5.51 -14.26
CA TYR A 337 16.57 -6.14 -13.54
C TYR A 337 17.75 -6.50 -14.47
N ARG A 338 17.53 -7.19 -15.59
CA ARG A 338 18.62 -7.59 -16.48
C ARG A 338 19.22 -6.42 -17.27
N SER A 339 18.47 -5.36 -17.46
CA SER A 339 18.98 -4.10 -18.02
C SER A 339 20.00 -3.41 -17.11
N GLY A 340 19.93 -3.69 -15.80
CA GLY A 340 20.67 -2.98 -14.75
C GLY A 340 19.96 -1.75 -14.18
N ALA A 341 18.73 -1.45 -14.63
CA ALA A 341 18.00 -0.26 -14.17
C ALA A 341 17.73 -0.28 -12.66
N ALA A 342 17.38 -1.45 -12.10
CA ALA A 342 17.15 -1.59 -10.67
C ALA A 342 18.44 -1.35 -9.85
N ASP A 343 19.58 -1.86 -10.32
CA ASP A 343 20.88 -1.62 -9.68
C ASP A 343 21.24 -0.13 -9.73
N ASP A 344 21.06 0.53 -10.88
CA ASP A 344 21.34 1.97 -11.06
C ASP A 344 20.48 2.84 -10.13
N ILE A 345 19.21 2.49 -9.92
CA ILE A 345 18.30 3.17 -8.98
C ILE A 345 18.84 3.04 -7.54
N VAL A 346 19.15 1.81 -7.11
CA VAL A 346 19.70 1.57 -5.75
C VAL A 346 21.01 2.34 -5.55
N GLU A 347 21.93 2.30 -6.53
CA GLU A 347 23.19 3.05 -6.46
C GLU A 347 22.96 4.56 -6.36
N THR A 348 21.94 5.08 -7.07
CA THR A 348 21.55 6.50 -6.99
C THR A 348 21.07 6.86 -5.60
N TRP A 349 20.16 6.07 -5.01
CA TRP A 349 19.68 6.29 -3.65
C TRP A 349 20.78 6.20 -2.61
N VAL A 350 21.67 5.21 -2.69
CA VAL A 350 22.86 5.09 -1.83
C VAL A 350 23.74 6.35 -1.93
N SER A 351 23.97 6.85 -3.15
CA SER A 351 24.78 8.05 -3.37
C SER A 351 24.16 9.29 -2.74
N VAL A 352 22.86 9.51 -2.96
CA VAL A 352 22.10 10.66 -2.42
C VAL A 352 22.06 10.60 -0.90
N LEU A 353 21.69 9.47 -0.32
CA LEU A 353 21.61 9.32 1.14
C LEU A 353 22.96 9.46 1.82
N THR A 354 24.02 8.92 1.23
CA THR A 354 25.37 9.07 1.77
C THR A 354 25.85 10.52 1.74
N ALA A 355 25.47 11.28 0.70
CA ALA A 355 25.87 12.68 0.57
C ALA A 355 25.03 13.62 1.47
N ASP A 356 23.71 13.43 1.49
CA ASP A 356 22.78 14.44 2.00
C ASP A 356 22.13 14.05 3.36
N ALA A 357 22.10 12.75 3.70
CA ALA A 357 21.58 12.27 4.98
C ALA A 357 22.71 11.95 6.01
N ALA A 358 23.94 12.38 5.73
CA ALA A 358 25.06 12.18 6.65
C ALA A 358 24.79 12.82 8.02
N GLY A 359 24.75 11.97 9.06
CA GLY A 359 24.43 12.38 10.44
C GLY A 359 22.96 12.16 10.85
N LEU A 360 22.09 11.75 9.94
CA LEU A 360 20.74 11.24 10.22
C LEU A 360 20.74 9.71 10.21
N VAL A 361 21.43 9.10 9.25
CA VAL A 361 21.60 7.64 9.16
C VAL A 361 23.08 7.30 8.96
N ASP A 362 23.52 6.20 9.59
CA ASP A 362 24.89 5.72 9.41
C ASP A 362 25.10 5.13 8.02
N ALA A 363 26.28 5.40 7.42
CA ALA A 363 26.62 4.87 6.09
C ALA A 363 26.54 3.32 6.02
N ALA A 364 26.87 2.63 7.12
CA ALA A 364 26.78 1.18 7.18
C ALA A 364 25.32 0.67 7.11
N THR A 365 24.38 1.43 7.64
CA THR A 365 22.93 1.14 7.54
C THR A 365 22.46 1.33 6.09
N ILE A 366 22.85 2.43 5.45
CA ILE A 366 22.51 2.69 4.03
C ILE A 366 23.01 1.54 3.14
N GLU A 367 24.28 1.13 3.31
CA GLU A 367 24.86 0.01 2.56
C GLU A 367 24.12 -1.31 2.84
N ALA A 368 23.80 -1.61 4.10
CA ALA A 368 23.15 -2.86 4.49
C ALA A 368 21.69 -2.94 3.97
N GLU A 369 20.96 -1.84 3.98
CA GLU A 369 19.59 -1.81 3.42
C GLU A 369 19.61 -1.92 1.89
N ALA A 370 20.58 -1.28 1.22
CA ALA A 370 20.78 -1.45 -0.23
C ALA A 370 21.12 -2.91 -0.60
N GLU A 371 22.05 -3.54 0.13
CA GLU A 371 22.39 -4.96 -0.09
C GLU A 371 21.18 -5.87 0.13
N ALA A 372 20.33 -5.57 1.11
CA ALA A 372 19.11 -6.33 1.37
C ALA A 372 18.10 -6.22 0.22
N ILE A 373 17.93 -5.04 -0.37
CA ILE A 373 17.06 -4.81 -1.54
C ILE A 373 17.59 -5.60 -2.75
N VAL A 374 18.88 -5.46 -3.06
CA VAL A 374 19.50 -6.15 -4.21
C VAL A 374 19.45 -7.68 -4.07
N ALA A 375 19.49 -8.19 -2.83
CA ALA A 375 19.39 -9.64 -2.57
C ALA A 375 18.02 -10.24 -2.96
N GLU A 376 16.98 -9.44 -3.03
CA GLU A 376 15.63 -9.85 -3.46
C GLU A 376 15.43 -9.77 -4.98
N PHE A 377 16.37 -9.17 -5.72
CA PHE A 377 16.24 -9.08 -7.17
C PHE A 377 16.28 -10.48 -7.81
N PRO A 378 15.47 -10.71 -8.88
CA PRO A 378 15.44 -11.99 -9.58
C PRO A 378 16.85 -12.41 -10.05
N VAL A 379 17.31 -13.59 -9.62
CA VAL A 379 18.63 -14.11 -10.02
C VAL A 379 18.60 -14.44 -11.51
N ALA A 380 19.60 -13.97 -12.24
CA ALA A 380 19.77 -14.33 -13.63
C ALA A 380 19.92 -15.87 -13.76
N SER A 381 18.87 -16.53 -14.26
CA SER A 381 18.87 -17.97 -14.51
C SER A 381 19.44 -18.29 -15.89
#